data_4e0fc4c76d078d925bb6b362bc5c0a42
#
_entry.id   4e0fc4c76d078d925bb6b362bc5c0a42
#
_cell.length_a   1.000
_cell.length_b   1.000
_cell.length_c   1.000
_cell.angle_alpha   90.00
_cell.angle_beta   90.00
_cell.angle_gamma   90.00
#
_symmetry.space_group_name_H-M   'P 1'
#
loop_
_entity.id
_entity.type
_entity.pdbx_description
1 polymer ?
#
loop_
_entity_poly.entity_id
_entity_poly.type
_entity_poly.pdbx_seq_one_letter_code
_entity_poly.pdbx_strand_id
1 'polypeptide(L)'
;MKNKIKNISIIAIFLLIITACGAKSEDEISKEETKGKIEIEDVLGRKVQLDKPMDKVIIQGSGSGGPFMTMMYLDKDDFYKKIAGMDDGIRKDRNDLYKRLVEKIPELDNVKRVSNFSDNDFSVEELLSIDADGIIAPVSYKAQIDAIEDKLAIPVIYVDYHNQDYDDHIKSTEIIAKATGLDKNLDKLNGFYKEKINTMKEKLKDVKDKPKVYLEHGYEGEHAYGNSYGNNMMWGKIINDCGGYNLTGDVLGEKEATPVSEEFVLSNDPDLIFLTGAEWIEKPESMKMGFGISPEDVNKKIEKYKTRNGWDNLKSMKNKNVYAIGQNLARDMSDFYAYESLAKTFHPDLFDDVDPETDMKEFYDNFMPIEYEGCWFTKYE
;
A
#
# COMPACT_ATOMS: atom_id res chain seq x y z
N MET A 1 66.18 -28.21 47.84
CA MET A 1 66.40 -27.72 49.25
C MET A 1 65.09 -27.02 49.62
N LYS A 2 64.29 -27.67 50.45
CA LYS A 2 63.99 -27.34 51.90
C LYS A 2 63.27 -25.99 51.99
N ASN A 3 62.04 -25.77 52.51
CA ASN A 3 61.17 -26.45 53.52
C ASN A 3 59.88 -25.67 53.52
N LYS A 4 58.66 -26.23 53.48
CA LYS A 4 57.79 -26.64 54.61
C LYS A 4 57.65 -25.62 55.76
N ILE A 5 56.38 -25.26 56.05
CA ILE A 5 55.67 -25.37 57.34
C ILE A 5 54.42 -24.47 57.27
N LYS A 6 53.17 -24.90 57.23
CA LYS A 6 52.19 -25.40 58.24
C LYS A 6 52.00 -24.46 59.47
N ASN A 7 50.80 -24.03 59.66
CA ASN A 7 49.82 -24.32 60.74
C ASN A 7 48.82 -23.17 60.93
N ILE A 8 47.56 -23.44 60.95
CA ILE A 8 46.59 -23.90 61.98
C ILE A 8 45.85 -22.71 62.65
N SER A 9 44.54 -22.71 62.41
CA SER A 9 43.36 -22.42 63.24
C SER A 9 43.44 -21.43 64.40
N ILE A 10 42.43 -20.65 64.60
CA ILE A 10 41.53 -20.63 65.77
C ILE A 10 40.23 -19.94 65.49
N ILE A 11 39.15 -20.59 65.86
CA ILE A 11 37.74 -20.23 65.93
C ILE A 11 37.55 -19.24 67.10
N ALA A 12 36.72 -18.24 66.88
CA ALA A 12 35.99 -17.58 67.96
C ALA A 12 34.56 -17.22 67.55
N ILE A 13 33.66 -18.00 68.07
CA ILE A 13 32.21 -17.77 68.11
C ILE A 13 31.96 -16.66 69.13
N PHE A 14 31.18 -15.61 68.73
CA PHE A 14 30.45 -14.76 69.65
C PHE A 14 29.00 -14.67 69.24
N LEU A 15 28.17 -15.40 69.97
CA LEU A 15 26.73 -15.21 70.06
C LEU A 15 26.45 -13.95 70.91
N LEU A 16 25.64 -13.07 70.40
CA LEU A 16 24.84 -12.16 71.23
C LEU A 16 23.50 -11.93 70.63
N ILE A 17 22.53 -12.43 71.32
CA ILE A 17 21.06 -12.24 71.11
C ILE A 17 20.74 -10.87 71.73
N ILE A 18 19.72 -10.20 71.17
CA ILE A 18 18.72 -9.34 71.81
C ILE A 18 18.33 -8.27 70.77
N THR A 19 17.15 -7.99 70.40
CA THR A 19 15.75 -7.98 70.78
C THR A 19 14.93 -7.37 69.60
N ALA A 20 13.75 -7.83 69.47
CA ALA A 20 12.74 -7.35 68.53
C ALA A 20 12.35 -5.89 68.76
N CYS A 21 12.24 -5.14 67.67
CA CYS A 21 11.23 -4.09 67.54
C CYS A 21 10.91 -3.94 66.08
N GLY A 22 9.60 -4.01 65.76
CA GLY A 22 9.07 -4.10 64.42
C GLY A 22 9.42 -2.88 63.52
N ALA A 23 9.90 -3.20 62.36
CA ALA A 23 9.84 -2.34 61.20
C ALA A 23 9.20 -3.15 60.07
N LYS A 24 8.14 -2.60 59.52
CA LYS A 24 7.44 -3.12 58.35
C LYS A 24 8.45 -3.34 57.23
N SER A 25 8.47 -4.51 56.66
CA SER A 25 9.17 -4.79 55.43
C SER A 25 8.60 -3.95 54.29
N GLU A 26 9.35 -2.96 53.88
CA GLU A 26 9.30 -2.36 52.56
C GLU A 26 9.95 -3.31 51.57
N ASP A 27 9.22 -4.29 51.10
CA ASP A 27 9.56 -5.11 49.95
C ASP A 27 8.26 -5.52 49.21
N GLU A 28 7.46 -4.52 48.85
CA GLU A 28 6.61 -4.55 47.70
C GLU A 28 7.02 -3.41 46.77
N ILE A 29 8.25 -3.49 46.24
CA ILE A 29 8.57 -2.84 44.98
C ILE A 29 7.79 -3.64 43.94
N SER A 30 6.67 -3.07 43.53
CA SER A 30 5.89 -3.49 42.37
C SER A 30 6.86 -3.90 41.27
N LYS A 31 6.86 -5.16 40.87
CA LYS A 31 7.28 -5.57 39.55
C LYS A 31 6.34 -4.91 38.59
N GLU A 32 6.58 -3.64 38.22
CA GLU A 32 6.22 -3.14 36.93
C GLU A 32 6.92 -4.08 35.95
N GLU A 33 6.17 -4.97 35.33
CA GLU A 33 6.61 -5.66 34.15
C GLU A 33 7.04 -4.55 33.17
N THR A 34 8.34 -4.37 33.01
CA THR A 34 8.90 -3.65 31.87
C THR A 34 8.48 -4.43 30.64
N LYS A 35 7.29 -4.11 30.11
CA LYS A 35 6.91 -4.47 28.75
C LYS A 35 8.05 -3.96 27.89
N GLY A 36 8.79 -4.88 27.28
CA GLY A 36 9.95 -4.53 26.45
C GLY A 36 9.50 -3.57 25.36
N LYS A 37 10.31 -2.54 25.09
CA LYS A 37 10.08 -1.61 23.98
C LYS A 37 9.90 -2.38 22.69
N ILE A 38 8.98 -1.93 21.84
CA ILE A 38 8.76 -2.48 20.51
C ILE A 38 9.77 -1.80 19.58
N GLU A 39 10.72 -2.55 19.05
CA GLU A 39 11.60 -2.07 17.98
C GLU A 39 10.98 -2.38 16.61
N ILE A 40 10.79 -1.37 15.78
CA ILE A 40 10.32 -1.50 14.40
C ILE A 40 11.46 -1.10 13.49
N GLU A 41 11.85 -1.98 12.58
CA GLU A 41 12.72 -1.65 11.46
C GLU A 41 11.84 -1.33 10.25
N ASP A 42 11.77 -0.05 9.87
CA ASP A 42 10.96 0.39 8.75
C ASP A 42 11.55 -0.02 7.38
N VAL A 43 10.89 0.32 6.29
CA VAL A 43 11.34 -0.06 4.92
C VAL A 43 12.69 0.58 4.53
N LEU A 44 13.09 1.65 5.21
CA LEU A 44 14.40 2.30 5.02
C LEU A 44 15.50 1.69 5.90
N GLY A 45 15.18 0.66 6.72
CA GLY A 45 16.11 0.05 7.67
C GLY A 45 16.35 0.89 8.94
N ARG A 46 15.54 1.94 9.18
CA ARG A 46 15.64 2.75 10.40
C ARG A 46 14.95 2.02 11.55
N LYS A 47 15.56 2.10 12.73
CA LYS A 47 15.02 1.50 13.95
C LYS A 47 14.25 2.54 14.74
N VAL A 48 12.94 2.33 14.82
CA VAL A 48 12.01 3.16 15.59
C VAL A 48 11.61 2.40 16.85
N GLN A 49 11.75 3.04 18.02
CA GLN A 49 11.41 2.46 19.32
C GLN A 49 10.05 3.00 19.78
N LEU A 50 9.14 2.11 20.09
CA LEU A 50 7.83 2.43 20.66
C LEU A 50 7.70 1.79 22.05
N ASP A 51 7.14 2.50 23.01
CA ASP A 51 6.88 1.95 24.34
C ASP A 51 5.71 0.94 24.33
N LYS A 52 4.77 1.12 23.40
CA LYS A 52 3.63 0.24 23.12
C LYS A 52 3.19 0.43 21.66
N PRO A 53 2.32 -0.44 21.10
CA PRO A 53 1.69 -0.15 19.81
C PRO A 53 0.97 1.19 19.84
N MET A 54 1.03 1.92 18.74
CA MET A 54 0.35 3.21 18.60
C MET A 54 -1.17 3.03 18.63
N ASP A 55 -1.84 3.80 19.46
CA ASP A 55 -3.30 3.82 19.53
C ASP A 55 -3.91 4.89 18.62
N LYS A 56 -3.11 5.90 18.30
CA LYS A 56 -3.52 7.04 17.48
C LYS A 56 -2.45 7.38 16.46
N VAL A 57 -2.71 7.16 15.19
CA VAL A 57 -1.76 7.43 14.11
C VAL A 57 -2.26 8.53 13.18
N ILE A 58 -1.33 9.28 12.63
CA ILE A 58 -1.57 10.15 11.47
C ILE A 58 -1.14 9.38 10.23
N ILE A 59 -2.04 9.31 9.23
CA ILE A 59 -1.75 8.69 7.93
C ILE A 59 -1.49 9.77 6.91
N GLN A 60 -0.39 9.61 6.16
CA GLN A 60 -0.06 10.42 5.00
C GLN A 60 -0.10 9.58 3.73
N GLY A 61 -0.45 10.20 2.60
CA GLY A 61 -0.59 9.52 1.32
C GLY A 61 -1.82 8.61 1.24
N SER A 62 -2.93 8.98 1.90
CA SER A 62 -4.15 8.17 1.97
C SER A 62 -4.76 7.87 0.59
N GLY A 63 -4.64 8.78 -0.38
CA GLY A 63 -5.11 8.60 -1.76
C GLY A 63 -4.33 7.57 -2.56
N SER A 64 -3.10 7.32 -2.16
CA SER A 64 -2.25 6.28 -2.79
C SER A 64 -2.65 4.85 -2.43
N GLY A 65 -3.54 4.66 -1.48
CA GLY A 65 -3.92 3.35 -0.93
C GLY A 65 -3.07 2.99 0.29
N GLY A 66 -1.97 2.31 0.09
CA GLY A 66 -0.94 1.98 1.08
C GLY A 66 -1.40 1.87 2.53
N PRO A 67 -0.95 2.78 3.41
CA PRO A 67 -1.18 2.65 4.85
C PRO A 67 -2.65 2.58 5.26
N PHE A 68 -3.51 3.42 4.67
CA PHE A 68 -4.93 3.44 5.00
C PHE A 68 -5.61 2.12 4.66
N MET A 69 -5.40 1.63 3.44
CA MET A 69 -5.98 0.38 2.97
C MET A 69 -5.47 -0.80 3.80
N THR A 70 -4.18 -0.84 4.07
CA THR A 70 -3.58 -1.91 4.87
C THR A 70 -4.13 -1.98 6.29
N MET A 71 -4.28 -0.83 6.97
CA MET A 71 -4.92 -0.81 8.30
C MET A 71 -6.33 -1.38 8.25
N MET A 72 -7.09 -1.03 7.21
CA MET A 72 -8.44 -1.57 7.01
C MET A 72 -8.42 -3.09 6.78
N TYR A 73 -7.52 -3.61 5.95
CA TYR A 73 -7.40 -5.05 5.70
C TYR A 73 -6.99 -5.82 6.95
N LEU A 74 -6.12 -5.25 7.78
CA LEU A 74 -5.65 -5.87 9.01
C LEU A 74 -6.76 -6.02 10.07
N ASP A 75 -7.65 -5.05 10.17
CA ASP A 75 -8.86 -5.14 11.03
C ASP A 75 -10.01 -4.29 10.49
N LYS A 76 -10.81 -4.87 9.60
CA LYS A 76 -11.91 -4.18 8.93
C LYS A 76 -12.99 -3.61 9.86
N ASP A 77 -13.07 -4.13 11.09
CA ASP A 77 -14.10 -3.75 12.05
C ASP A 77 -13.68 -2.55 12.92
N ASP A 78 -12.38 -2.42 13.24
CA ASP A 78 -11.89 -1.49 14.25
C ASP A 78 -10.73 -0.56 13.80
N PHE A 79 -10.19 -0.71 12.57
CA PHE A 79 -9.03 0.05 12.07
C PHE A 79 -9.18 1.57 12.23
N TYR A 80 -10.38 2.09 11.99
CA TYR A 80 -10.66 3.53 12.01
C TYR A 80 -10.45 4.16 13.39
N LYS A 81 -10.59 3.38 14.46
CA LYS A 81 -10.37 3.83 15.85
C LYS A 81 -8.91 4.22 16.11
N LYS A 82 -7.99 3.70 15.29
CA LYS A 82 -6.56 4.00 15.36
C LYS A 82 -6.16 5.25 14.58
N ILE A 83 -7.04 5.82 13.73
CA ILE A 83 -6.71 6.95 12.87
C ILE A 83 -7.08 8.26 13.57
N ALA A 84 -6.07 9.01 14.04
CA ALA A 84 -6.25 10.33 14.66
C ALA A 84 -6.35 11.45 13.62
N GLY A 85 -5.66 11.30 12.48
CA GLY A 85 -5.67 12.24 11.39
C GLY A 85 -5.22 11.61 10.07
N MET A 86 -5.65 12.18 8.96
CA MET A 86 -5.21 11.77 7.63
C MET A 86 -5.34 12.91 6.62
N ASP A 87 -4.53 12.89 5.57
CA ASP A 87 -4.68 13.82 4.47
C ASP A 87 -5.99 13.56 3.67
N ASP A 88 -6.31 14.48 2.76
CA ASP A 88 -7.54 14.40 1.98
C ASP A 88 -7.44 13.45 0.76
N GLY A 89 -6.32 12.76 0.57
CA GLY A 89 -6.09 11.94 -0.61
C GLY A 89 -7.17 10.90 -0.84
N ILE A 90 -7.57 10.15 0.20
CA ILE A 90 -8.64 9.14 0.06
C ILE A 90 -9.97 9.75 -0.41
N ARG A 91 -10.29 10.97 0.03
CA ARG A 91 -11.52 11.68 -0.34
C ARG A 91 -11.49 12.18 -1.78
N LYS A 92 -10.29 12.53 -2.30
CA LYS A 92 -10.10 13.09 -3.64
C LYS A 92 -9.91 12.01 -4.70
N ASP A 93 -9.05 11.03 -4.41
CA ASP A 93 -8.55 10.06 -5.39
C ASP A 93 -9.28 8.72 -5.35
N ARG A 94 -9.99 8.43 -4.23
CA ARG A 94 -10.81 7.23 -4.01
C ARG A 94 -12.17 7.60 -3.42
N ASN A 95 -12.80 8.63 -3.98
CA ASN A 95 -14.02 9.21 -3.43
C ASN A 95 -15.19 8.23 -3.39
N ASP A 96 -15.31 7.36 -4.39
CA ASP A 96 -16.28 6.28 -4.45
C ASP A 96 -16.15 5.31 -3.27
N LEU A 97 -14.94 4.86 -2.99
CA LEU A 97 -14.61 4.03 -1.82
C LEU A 97 -14.90 4.78 -0.52
N TYR A 98 -14.39 6.02 -0.40
CA TYR A 98 -14.55 6.79 0.83
C TYR A 98 -16.02 7.00 1.23
N LYS A 99 -16.88 7.35 0.27
CA LYS A 99 -18.32 7.51 0.53
C LYS A 99 -18.95 6.24 1.08
N ARG A 100 -18.65 5.07 0.50
CA ARG A 100 -19.17 3.79 0.96
C ARG A 100 -18.65 3.42 2.35
N LEU A 101 -17.38 3.72 2.61
CA LEU A 101 -16.82 3.52 3.95
C LEU A 101 -17.52 4.40 4.98
N VAL A 102 -17.78 5.68 4.69
CA VAL A 102 -18.49 6.59 5.60
C VAL A 102 -19.96 6.17 5.82
N GLU A 103 -20.64 5.66 4.78
CA GLU A 103 -21.98 5.10 4.94
C GLU A 103 -22.00 3.92 5.91
N LYS A 104 -20.96 3.10 5.91
CA LYS A 104 -20.82 1.94 6.79
C LYS A 104 -20.23 2.29 8.16
N ILE A 105 -19.29 3.22 8.20
CA ILE A 105 -18.50 3.64 9.37
C ILE A 105 -18.52 5.18 9.40
N PRO A 106 -19.61 5.81 9.93
CA PRO A 106 -19.74 7.27 9.95
C PRO A 106 -18.63 7.99 10.72
N GLU A 107 -17.97 7.29 11.65
CA GLU A 107 -16.86 7.82 12.44
C GLU A 107 -15.66 8.24 11.57
N LEU A 108 -15.47 7.67 10.39
CA LEU A 108 -14.41 8.05 9.45
C LEU A 108 -14.52 9.51 9.00
N ASP A 109 -15.75 10.05 8.91
CA ASP A 109 -15.95 11.45 8.51
C ASP A 109 -15.53 12.44 9.61
N ASN A 110 -15.39 11.96 10.84
CA ASN A 110 -14.92 12.74 12.00
C ASN A 110 -13.40 12.71 12.17
N VAL A 111 -12.66 11.90 11.40
CA VAL A 111 -11.19 11.86 11.43
C VAL A 111 -10.66 13.23 11.01
N LYS A 112 -9.75 13.79 11.83
CA LYS A 112 -9.15 15.10 11.56
C LYS A 112 -8.42 15.10 10.21
N ARG A 113 -8.62 16.18 9.46
CA ARG A 113 -7.88 16.42 8.21
C ARG A 113 -6.55 17.07 8.53
N VAL A 114 -5.52 16.66 7.83
CA VAL A 114 -4.19 17.26 7.88
C VAL A 114 -3.70 17.56 6.47
N SER A 115 -2.87 18.58 6.32
CA SER A 115 -2.18 18.84 5.05
C SER A 115 -1.32 17.65 4.67
N ASN A 116 -1.23 17.36 3.37
CA ASN A 116 -0.30 16.37 2.84
C ASN A 116 1.12 16.94 2.83
N PHE A 117 2.15 16.13 3.10
CA PHE A 117 3.56 16.57 3.05
C PHE A 117 3.98 17.16 1.70
N SER A 118 3.27 16.81 0.62
CA SER A 118 3.52 17.34 -0.72
C SER A 118 2.79 18.67 -1.02
N ASP A 119 1.88 19.10 -0.14
CA ASP A 119 1.11 20.32 -0.34
C ASP A 119 1.99 21.57 -0.15
N ASN A 120 1.79 22.59 -0.97
CA ASN A 120 2.55 23.84 -0.88
C ASN A 120 2.26 24.63 0.41
N ASP A 121 1.11 24.39 1.02
CA ASP A 121 0.62 25.02 2.25
C ASP A 121 0.70 24.07 3.47
N PHE A 122 1.54 23.03 3.39
CA PHE A 122 1.74 22.09 4.49
C PHE A 122 2.11 22.81 5.80
N SER A 123 1.40 22.49 6.88
CA SER A 123 1.60 23.07 8.21
C SER A 123 2.02 22.03 9.23
N VAL A 124 3.24 22.20 9.76
CA VAL A 124 3.74 21.36 10.88
C VAL A 124 2.90 21.59 12.14
N GLU A 125 2.46 22.81 12.38
CA GLU A 125 1.66 23.19 13.55
C GLU A 125 0.29 22.49 13.52
N GLU A 126 -0.34 22.40 12.34
CA GLU A 126 -1.59 21.65 12.17
C GLU A 126 -1.38 20.19 12.53
N LEU A 127 -0.35 19.56 11.98
CA LEU A 127 -0.02 18.18 12.23
C LEU A 127 0.24 17.92 13.73
N LEU A 128 1.04 18.77 14.38
CA LEU A 128 1.36 18.67 15.80
C LEU A 128 0.16 18.99 16.73
N SER A 129 -0.88 19.63 16.22
CA SER A 129 -2.13 19.87 16.97
C SER A 129 -2.96 18.61 17.19
N ILE A 130 -2.62 17.53 16.49
CA ILE A 130 -3.28 16.24 16.63
C ILE A 130 -2.57 15.45 17.72
N ASP A 131 -3.34 15.00 18.70
CA ASP A 131 -2.87 14.09 19.75
C ASP A 131 -2.68 12.69 19.13
N ALA A 132 -1.49 12.45 18.54
CA ALA A 132 -1.12 11.21 17.89
C ALA A 132 0.17 10.64 18.47
N ASP A 133 0.28 9.31 18.44
CA ASP A 133 1.46 8.56 18.91
C ASP A 133 2.56 8.48 17.85
N GLY A 134 2.22 8.69 16.58
CA GLY A 134 3.17 8.66 15.47
C GLY A 134 2.51 8.87 14.11
N ILE A 135 3.36 8.89 13.07
CA ILE A 135 2.99 9.09 11.68
C ILE A 135 3.37 7.84 10.88
N ILE A 136 2.47 7.36 10.03
CA ILE A 136 2.77 6.35 9.01
C ILE A 136 2.73 7.04 7.65
N ALA A 137 3.83 6.99 6.92
CA ALA A 137 3.99 7.69 5.65
C ALA A 137 4.67 6.83 4.59
N PRO A 138 4.30 6.99 3.30
CA PRO A 138 5.04 6.41 2.19
C PRO A 138 6.48 6.95 2.12
N VAL A 139 7.42 6.09 1.71
CA VAL A 139 8.83 6.46 1.55
C VAL A 139 9.03 7.61 0.55
N SER A 140 8.09 7.81 -0.38
CA SER A 140 8.08 8.92 -1.33
C SER A 140 8.06 10.31 -0.68
N TYR A 141 7.61 10.41 0.58
CA TYR A 141 7.61 11.68 1.34
C TYR A 141 8.87 11.91 2.18
N LYS A 142 9.87 11.02 2.05
CA LYS A 142 11.09 11.10 2.87
C LYS A 142 11.76 12.48 2.80
N ALA A 143 11.90 13.05 1.61
CA ALA A 143 12.58 14.35 1.45
C ALA A 143 11.84 15.49 2.17
N GLN A 144 10.52 15.50 2.11
CA GLN A 144 9.69 16.50 2.78
C GLN A 144 9.73 16.32 4.31
N ILE A 145 9.69 15.06 4.77
CA ILE A 145 9.74 14.75 6.21
C ILE A 145 11.10 15.07 6.79
N ASP A 146 12.22 14.73 6.12
CA ASP A 146 13.58 15.05 6.56
C ASP A 146 13.75 16.57 6.76
N ALA A 147 13.09 17.39 5.96
CA ALA A 147 13.17 18.86 6.07
C ALA A 147 12.52 19.42 7.35
N ILE A 148 11.71 18.63 8.03
CA ILE A 148 10.97 19.03 9.24
C ILE A 148 11.16 18.07 10.42
N GLU A 149 11.99 17.03 10.27
CA GLU A 149 12.15 15.96 11.26
C GLU A 149 12.47 16.50 12.66
N ASP A 150 13.36 17.50 12.76
CA ASP A 150 13.72 18.17 14.02
C ASP A 150 12.54 18.83 14.73
N LYS A 151 11.45 19.10 14.02
CA LYS A 151 10.24 19.73 14.57
C LYS A 151 9.17 18.71 14.97
N LEU A 152 9.31 17.44 14.51
CA LEU A 152 8.36 16.39 14.83
C LEU A 152 8.70 15.79 16.18
N ALA A 153 7.77 15.92 17.14
CA ALA A 153 7.91 15.36 18.48
C ALA A 153 7.48 13.87 18.57
N ILE A 154 6.97 13.33 17.48
CA ILE A 154 6.43 11.97 17.38
C ILE A 154 7.16 11.18 16.28
N PRO A 155 7.31 9.85 16.44
CA PRO A 155 8.03 9.04 15.47
C PRO A 155 7.33 8.98 14.10
N VAL A 156 8.14 8.89 13.04
CA VAL A 156 7.67 8.61 11.68
C VAL A 156 8.14 7.21 11.29
N ILE A 157 7.20 6.40 10.79
CA ILE A 157 7.43 5.05 10.29
C ILE A 157 7.17 5.04 8.79
N TYR A 158 8.18 4.67 8.01
CA TYR A 158 8.06 4.60 6.56
C TYR A 158 7.62 3.21 6.10
N VAL A 159 6.73 3.23 5.10
CA VAL A 159 6.24 2.04 4.37
C VAL A 159 6.34 2.29 2.86
N ASP A 160 6.43 1.22 2.07
CA ASP A 160 6.52 1.32 0.63
C ASP A 160 5.56 0.38 -0.09
N TYR A 161 4.62 0.98 -0.79
CA TYR A 161 3.73 0.31 -1.73
C TYR A 161 3.88 0.88 -3.15
N HIS A 162 4.67 1.96 -3.32
CA HIS A 162 4.81 2.67 -4.58
C HIS A 162 5.75 1.98 -5.57
N ASN A 163 6.78 1.32 -5.07
CA ASN A 163 7.72 0.56 -5.91
C ASN A 163 7.07 -0.67 -6.53
N GLN A 164 5.85 -1.05 -6.09
CA GLN A 164 5.14 -2.21 -6.57
C GLN A 164 5.97 -3.49 -6.40
N ASP A 165 6.71 -3.58 -5.29
CA ASP A 165 7.52 -4.74 -4.95
C ASP A 165 6.80 -5.64 -3.96
N TYR A 166 6.78 -6.93 -4.26
CA TYR A 166 6.11 -7.93 -3.45
C TYR A 166 6.63 -8.01 -2.01
N ASP A 167 7.95 -8.01 -1.83
CA ASP A 167 8.56 -8.13 -0.50
C ASP A 167 8.35 -6.83 0.30
N ASP A 168 8.39 -5.67 -0.35
CA ASP A 168 8.10 -4.37 0.27
C ASP A 168 6.64 -4.27 0.71
N HIS A 169 5.69 -4.80 -0.05
CA HIS A 169 4.26 -4.85 0.33
C HIS A 169 4.05 -5.70 1.59
N ILE A 170 4.62 -6.92 1.62
CA ILE A 170 4.57 -7.80 2.79
C ILE A 170 5.23 -7.13 4.00
N LYS A 171 6.47 -6.62 3.84
CA LYS A 171 7.20 -5.94 4.91
C LYS A 171 6.44 -4.73 5.45
N SER A 172 5.89 -3.89 4.57
CA SER A 172 5.09 -2.72 4.96
C SER A 172 3.84 -3.11 5.73
N THR A 173 3.16 -4.18 5.33
CA THR A 173 2.00 -4.72 6.03
C THR A 173 2.37 -5.20 7.44
N GLU A 174 3.46 -5.94 7.59
CA GLU A 174 3.97 -6.39 8.88
C GLU A 174 4.40 -5.22 9.79
N ILE A 175 5.03 -4.18 9.21
CA ILE A 175 5.39 -2.94 9.91
C ILE A 175 4.15 -2.26 10.47
N ILE A 176 3.11 -2.06 9.64
CA ILE A 176 1.87 -1.42 10.07
C ILE A 176 1.19 -2.22 11.17
N ALA A 177 1.08 -3.54 11.01
CA ALA A 177 0.50 -4.41 12.02
C ALA A 177 1.22 -4.29 13.37
N LYS A 178 2.55 -4.36 13.36
CA LYS A 178 3.38 -4.24 14.57
C LYS A 178 3.31 -2.86 15.19
N ALA A 179 3.31 -1.80 14.36
CA ALA A 179 3.28 -0.42 14.82
C ALA A 179 1.95 -0.05 15.49
N THR A 180 0.84 -0.56 14.96
CA THR A 180 -0.51 -0.20 15.40
C THR A 180 -1.17 -1.25 16.31
N GLY A 181 -0.62 -2.47 16.35
CA GLY A 181 -1.26 -3.61 17.00
C GLY A 181 -2.51 -4.14 16.26
N LEU A 182 -2.70 -3.75 14.99
CA LEU A 182 -3.73 -4.30 14.13
C LEU A 182 -3.20 -5.57 13.46
N ASP A 183 -3.30 -6.71 14.13
CA ASP A 183 -2.72 -7.97 13.64
C ASP A 183 -3.76 -9.08 13.42
N LYS A 184 -5.05 -8.78 13.63
CA LYS A 184 -6.16 -9.73 13.58
C LYS A 184 -6.20 -10.58 12.30
N ASN A 185 -5.92 -9.96 11.15
CA ASN A 185 -5.94 -10.61 9.86
C ASN A 185 -4.54 -10.76 9.23
N LEU A 186 -3.45 -10.43 9.91
CA LEU A 186 -2.12 -10.36 9.32
C LEU A 186 -1.71 -11.64 8.58
N ASP A 187 -1.77 -12.78 9.26
CA ASP A 187 -1.36 -14.06 8.68
C ASP A 187 -2.26 -14.46 7.51
N LYS A 188 -3.58 -14.21 7.63
CA LYS A 188 -4.55 -14.52 6.58
C LYS A 188 -4.34 -13.63 5.35
N LEU A 189 -4.13 -12.33 5.54
CA LEU A 189 -3.89 -11.36 4.48
C LEU A 189 -2.58 -11.67 3.73
N ASN A 190 -1.48 -11.86 4.48
CA ASN A 190 -0.20 -12.22 3.90
C ASN A 190 -0.23 -13.58 3.20
N GLY A 191 -0.94 -14.57 3.77
CA GLY A 191 -1.11 -15.89 3.18
C GLY A 191 -1.85 -15.82 1.85
N PHE A 192 -2.97 -15.12 1.81
CA PHE A 192 -3.77 -14.91 0.60
C PHE A 192 -2.94 -14.22 -0.51
N TYR A 193 -2.31 -13.11 -0.19
CA TYR A 193 -1.49 -12.35 -1.14
C TYR A 193 -0.32 -13.19 -1.68
N LYS A 194 0.41 -13.87 -0.80
CA LYS A 194 1.52 -14.77 -1.17
C LYS A 194 1.07 -15.87 -2.12
N GLU A 195 -0.07 -16.49 -1.87
CA GLU A 195 -0.63 -17.54 -2.72
C GLU A 195 -0.88 -17.01 -4.15
N LYS A 196 -1.59 -15.88 -4.27
CA LYS A 196 -1.94 -15.30 -5.58
C LYS A 196 -0.69 -14.91 -6.38
N ILE A 197 0.20 -14.16 -5.80
CA ILE A 197 1.42 -13.70 -6.49
C ILE A 197 2.37 -14.86 -6.84
N ASN A 198 2.54 -15.84 -5.95
CA ASN A 198 3.42 -16.99 -6.22
C ASN A 198 2.83 -17.90 -7.29
N THR A 199 1.50 -18.11 -7.31
CA THR A 199 0.82 -18.88 -8.38
C THR A 199 1.07 -18.22 -9.74
N MET A 200 0.91 -16.90 -9.82
CA MET A 200 1.21 -16.16 -11.05
C MET A 200 2.66 -16.31 -11.47
N LYS A 201 3.62 -16.08 -10.56
CA LYS A 201 5.06 -16.20 -10.85
C LYS A 201 5.43 -17.59 -11.37
N GLU A 202 4.88 -18.65 -10.76
CA GLU A 202 5.15 -20.03 -11.17
C GLU A 202 4.60 -20.33 -12.58
N LYS A 203 3.38 -19.87 -12.88
CA LYS A 203 2.79 -20.04 -14.22
C LYS A 203 3.56 -19.29 -15.31
N LEU A 204 4.17 -18.15 -14.98
CA LEU A 204 4.87 -17.29 -15.95
C LEU A 204 6.38 -17.59 -16.10
N LYS A 205 6.97 -18.47 -15.30
CA LYS A 205 8.42 -18.68 -15.24
C LYS A 205 9.08 -19.04 -16.59
N ASP A 206 8.35 -19.72 -17.47
CA ASP A 206 8.87 -20.18 -18.78
C ASP A 206 8.34 -19.36 -19.96
N VAL A 207 7.58 -18.30 -19.71
CA VAL A 207 7.00 -17.43 -20.73
C VAL A 207 8.09 -16.64 -21.45
N LYS A 208 8.11 -16.74 -22.79
CA LYS A 208 9.05 -16.03 -23.67
C LYS A 208 8.38 -15.00 -24.55
N ASP A 209 7.18 -15.31 -25.02
CA ASP A 209 6.41 -14.42 -25.90
C ASP A 209 5.69 -13.38 -25.02
N LYS A 210 6.06 -12.12 -25.21
CA LYS A 210 5.57 -11.00 -24.42
C LYS A 210 4.80 -10.04 -25.32
N PRO A 211 3.47 -9.88 -25.16
CA PRO A 211 2.72 -8.91 -25.93
C PRO A 211 3.21 -7.49 -25.62
N LYS A 212 3.25 -6.63 -26.64
CA LYS A 212 3.56 -5.20 -26.50
C LYS A 212 2.38 -4.47 -25.87
N VAL A 213 2.57 -3.93 -24.68
CA VAL A 213 1.54 -3.28 -23.89
C VAL A 213 1.82 -1.79 -23.81
N TYR A 214 0.87 -0.98 -24.23
CA TYR A 214 0.79 0.44 -23.91
C TYR A 214 -0.24 0.63 -22.79
N LEU A 215 0.20 1.19 -21.65
CA LEU A 215 -0.70 1.56 -20.58
C LEU A 215 -0.65 3.08 -20.35
N GLU A 216 -1.84 3.67 -20.22
CA GLU A 216 -2.01 5.09 -20.01
C GLU A 216 -2.88 5.35 -18.77
N HIS A 217 -2.42 6.27 -17.92
CA HIS A 217 -3.22 6.81 -16.82
C HIS A 217 -4.36 7.67 -17.37
N GLY A 218 -5.60 7.21 -17.24
CA GLY A 218 -6.76 7.81 -17.85
C GLY A 218 -7.28 9.11 -17.21
N TYR A 219 -6.46 9.79 -16.41
CA TYR A 219 -6.79 11.02 -15.69
C TYR A 219 -7.16 12.19 -16.62
N GLU A 220 -6.49 12.30 -17.77
CA GLU A 220 -6.75 13.35 -18.75
C GLU A 220 -7.89 13.00 -19.75
N GLY A 221 -8.42 11.78 -19.66
CA GLY A 221 -9.44 11.28 -20.57
C GLY A 221 -8.93 11.16 -22.01
N GLU A 222 -9.85 11.30 -22.99
CA GLU A 222 -9.52 11.21 -24.41
C GLU A 222 -8.82 12.44 -24.99
N HIS A 223 -8.80 13.56 -24.25
CA HIS A 223 -8.36 14.86 -24.77
C HIS A 223 -6.84 15.04 -24.76
N ALA A 224 -6.14 14.36 -23.88
CA ALA A 224 -4.69 14.42 -23.79
C ALA A 224 -4.13 13.06 -23.39
N TYR A 225 -2.86 12.81 -23.72
CA TYR A 225 -2.15 11.62 -23.26
C TYR A 225 -1.84 11.74 -21.79
N GLY A 226 -2.25 10.76 -20.99
CA GLY A 226 -1.90 10.64 -19.59
C GLY A 226 -0.52 10.01 -19.39
N ASN A 227 -0.11 9.91 -18.13
CA ASN A 227 1.15 9.30 -17.78
C ASN A 227 1.19 7.82 -18.18
N SER A 228 2.33 7.39 -18.69
CA SER A 228 2.77 6.01 -18.75
C SER A 228 3.92 5.78 -17.76
N TYR A 229 4.37 4.56 -17.56
CA TYR A 229 5.26 4.21 -16.44
C TYR A 229 6.53 3.52 -16.92
N GLY A 230 7.65 3.82 -16.25
CA GLY A 230 8.92 3.13 -16.41
C GLY A 230 8.87 1.68 -15.90
N ASN A 231 9.90 0.89 -16.24
CA ASN A 231 9.90 -0.57 -16.04
C ASN A 231 9.77 -1.03 -14.57
N ASN A 232 10.26 -0.24 -13.61
CA ASN A 232 10.30 -0.57 -12.20
C ASN A 232 9.37 0.35 -11.37
N MET A 233 8.33 0.88 -11.98
CA MET A 233 7.36 1.72 -11.32
C MET A 233 5.93 1.25 -11.60
N MET A 234 5.16 1.03 -10.52
CA MET A 234 3.72 0.79 -10.58
C MET A 234 3.28 -0.11 -11.75
N TRP A 235 2.46 0.42 -12.64
CA TRP A 235 1.90 -0.31 -13.77
C TRP A 235 2.94 -0.86 -14.75
N GLY A 236 4.07 -0.17 -14.93
CA GLY A 236 5.15 -0.68 -15.77
C GLY A 236 5.77 -1.95 -15.19
N LYS A 237 5.95 -2.01 -13.86
CA LYS A 237 6.41 -3.21 -13.17
C LYS A 237 5.36 -4.32 -13.23
N ILE A 238 4.09 -4.01 -12.98
CA ILE A 238 2.99 -5.00 -13.05
C ILE A 238 2.94 -5.64 -14.45
N ILE A 239 3.01 -4.84 -15.54
CA ILE A 239 3.03 -5.34 -16.90
C ILE A 239 4.19 -6.34 -17.11
N ASN A 240 5.40 -5.97 -16.68
CA ASN A 240 6.58 -6.80 -16.86
C ASN A 240 6.51 -8.10 -16.04
N ASP A 241 6.05 -8.01 -14.79
CA ASP A 241 5.89 -9.16 -13.90
C ASP A 241 4.80 -10.13 -14.38
N CYS A 242 3.76 -9.61 -15.08
CA CYS A 242 2.71 -10.41 -15.71
C CYS A 242 3.12 -11.03 -17.06
N GLY A 243 4.39 -10.92 -17.45
CA GLY A 243 4.88 -11.49 -18.72
C GLY A 243 4.53 -10.64 -19.95
N GLY A 244 4.17 -9.38 -19.80
CA GLY A 244 4.05 -8.40 -20.87
C GLY A 244 5.37 -7.70 -21.17
N TYR A 245 5.40 -6.92 -22.26
CA TYR A 245 6.46 -5.98 -22.59
C TYR A 245 5.94 -4.56 -22.43
N ASN A 246 6.39 -3.88 -21.38
CA ASN A 246 6.02 -2.48 -21.15
C ASN A 246 6.62 -1.58 -22.22
N LEU A 247 5.80 -1.16 -23.17
CA LEU A 247 6.24 -0.42 -24.36
C LEU A 247 6.95 0.89 -24.03
N THR A 248 6.54 1.54 -22.94
CA THR A 248 7.10 2.83 -22.51
C THR A 248 8.35 2.72 -21.64
N GLY A 249 8.66 1.51 -21.16
CA GLY A 249 9.78 1.27 -20.27
C GLY A 249 11.16 1.64 -20.85
N ASP A 250 11.35 1.48 -22.15
CA ASP A 250 12.63 1.77 -22.82
C ASP A 250 12.89 3.27 -23.03
N VAL A 251 11.83 4.10 -22.99
CA VAL A 251 11.94 5.53 -23.23
C VAL A 251 11.75 6.38 -21.97
N LEU A 252 11.14 5.79 -20.96
CA LEU A 252 11.02 6.39 -19.62
C LEU A 252 12.11 5.83 -18.73
N GLY A 253 12.53 6.57 -17.74
CA GLY A 253 13.44 6.08 -16.69
C GLY A 253 12.81 4.92 -15.91
N GLU A 254 13.63 4.15 -15.20
CA GLU A 254 13.19 2.98 -14.44
C GLU A 254 12.03 3.27 -13.47
N LYS A 255 12.01 4.48 -12.90
CA LYS A 255 11.03 4.93 -11.90
C LYS A 255 10.31 6.23 -12.29
N GLU A 256 10.21 6.52 -13.56
CA GLU A 256 9.53 7.72 -14.04
C GLU A 256 8.10 7.42 -14.51
N ALA A 257 7.23 8.43 -14.36
CA ALA A 257 5.87 8.45 -14.87
C ALA A 257 5.63 9.78 -15.58
N THR A 258 5.41 9.71 -16.89
CA THR A 258 5.15 10.90 -17.72
C THR A 258 4.40 10.51 -19.00
N PRO A 259 3.68 11.44 -19.64
CA PRO A 259 3.07 11.19 -20.95
C PRO A 259 4.14 10.90 -22.02
N VAL A 260 3.83 9.97 -22.94
CA VAL A 260 4.60 9.77 -24.17
C VAL A 260 3.91 10.48 -25.32
N SER A 261 4.64 10.74 -26.42
CA SER A 261 4.06 11.43 -27.58
C SER A 261 3.08 10.54 -28.36
N GLU A 262 2.13 11.18 -29.06
CA GLU A 262 1.24 10.52 -30.02
C GLU A 262 2.03 9.70 -31.06
N GLU A 263 3.09 10.29 -31.64
CA GLU A 263 3.94 9.63 -32.62
C GLU A 263 4.57 8.34 -32.06
N PHE A 264 4.99 8.36 -30.78
CA PHE A 264 5.53 7.17 -30.12
C PHE A 264 4.50 6.04 -30.09
N VAL A 265 3.26 6.31 -29.68
CA VAL A 265 2.22 5.28 -29.58
C VAL A 265 1.87 4.75 -30.98
N LEU A 266 1.69 5.64 -31.95
CA LEU A 266 1.31 5.26 -33.31
C LEU A 266 2.40 4.46 -34.04
N SER A 267 3.68 4.85 -33.88
CA SER A 267 4.80 4.17 -34.56
C SER A 267 5.10 2.78 -33.96
N ASN A 268 4.81 2.58 -32.68
CA ASN A 268 5.05 1.30 -32.00
C ASN A 268 3.89 0.30 -32.16
N ASP A 269 2.70 0.77 -32.51
CA ASP A 269 1.49 -0.03 -32.77
C ASP A 269 1.32 -1.17 -31.74
N PRO A 270 0.91 -0.89 -30.48
CA PRO A 270 0.84 -1.86 -29.41
C PRO A 270 -0.13 -3.02 -29.70
N ASP A 271 0.18 -4.22 -29.17
CA ASP A 271 -0.72 -5.36 -29.23
C ASP A 271 -1.94 -5.17 -28.34
N LEU A 272 -1.71 -4.55 -27.18
CA LEU A 272 -2.70 -4.29 -26.14
C LEU A 272 -2.60 -2.84 -25.66
N ILE A 273 -3.75 -2.22 -25.42
CA ILE A 273 -3.87 -0.90 -24.76
C ILE A 273 -4.61 -1.09 -23.46
N PHE A 274 -4.08 -0.51 -22.37
CA PHE A 274 -4.76 -0.39 -21.09
C PHE A 274 -4.95 1.08 -20.74
N LEU A 275 -6.17 1.44 -20.34
CA LEU A 275 -6.52 2.75 -19.82
C LEU A 275 -6.87 2.60 -18.36
N THR A 276 -6.13 3.23 -17.47
CA THR A 276 -6.48 3.16 -16.04
C THR A 276 -7.54 4.19 -15.70
N GLY A 277 -8.41 3.88 -14.72
CA GLY A 277 -9.50 4.76 -14.33
C GLY A 277 -9.78 4.75 -12.84
N ALA A 278 -10.31 5.87 -12.34
CA ALA A 278 -10.82 5.98 -10.97
C ALA A 278 -11.85 7.13 -10.86
N GLU A 279 -12.51 7.24 -9.71
CA GLU A 279 -13.40 8.35 -9.42
C GLU A 279 -12.61 9.56 -8.89
N TRP A 280 -11.91 10.27 -9.80
CA TRP A 280 -11.25 11.54 -9.50
C TRP A 280 -12.27 12.68 -9.56
N ILE A 281 -12.61 13.26 -8.42
CA ILE A 281 -13.64 14.30 -8.33
C ILE A 281 -13.27 15.58 -9.08
N GLU A 282 -11.98 15.88 -9.19
CA GLU A 282 -11.48 17.09 -9.86
C GLU A 282 -11.37 16.91 -11.40
N LYS A 283 -11.58 15.68 -11.93
CA LYS A 283 -11.45 15.35 -13.35
C LYS A 283 -12.68 14.60 -13.86
N PRO A 284 -13.79 15.30 -14.13
CA PRO A 284 -15.03 14.68 -14.60
C PRO A 284 -14.87 13.96 -15.95
N GLU A 285 -13.95 14.42 -16.81
CA GLU A 285 -13.70 13.83 -18.14
C GLU A 285 -12.70 12.66 -18.11
N SER A 286 -12.16 12.29 -16.96
CA SER A 286 -11.27 11.13 -16.86
C SER A 286 -11.97 9.80 -17.16
N MET A 287 -11.18 8.76 -17.39
CA MET A 287 -11.67 7.37 -17.38
C MET A 287 -12.21 7.05 -15.99
N LYS A 288 -13.47 6.63 -15.91
CA LYS A 288 -14.11 6.25 -14.65
C LYS A 288 -14.09 4.73 -14.51
N MET A 289 -13.63 4.26 -13.36
CA MET A 289 -13.62 2.84 -12.96
C MET A 289 -13.90 2.77 -11.46
N GLY A 290 -14.38 1.64 -10.99
CA GLY A 290 -14.64 1.40 -9.58
C GLY A 290 -16.12 1.26 -9.24
N PHE A 291 -16.47 1.61 -8.02
CA PHE A 291 -17.82 1.46 -7.50
C PHE A 291 -18.86 2.27 -8.27
N GLY A 292 -20.01 1.62 -8.57
CA GLY A 292 -21.13 2.28 -9.24
C GLY A 292 -20.93 2.54 -10.73
N ILE A 293 -19.80 2.11 -11.30
CA ILE A 293 -19.51 2.22 -12.73
C ILE A 293 -19.93 0.91 -13.41
N SER A 294 -20.55 1.00 -14.59
CA SER A 294 -20.92 -0.17 -15.40
C SER A 294 -19.91 -0.41 -16.54
N PRO A 295 -19.75 -1.66 -17.00
CA PRO A 295 -18.94 -1.95 -18.20
C PRO A 295 -19.39 -1.15 -19.44
N GLU A 296 -20.70 -0.90 -19.59
CA GLU A 296 -21.23 -0.09 -20.69
C GLU A 296 -20.74 1.36 -20.64
N ASP A 297 -20.65 1.97 -19.46
CA ASP A 297 -20.16 3.35 -19.32
C ASP A 297 -18.67 3.44 -19.64
N VAL A 298 -17.90 2.44 -19.22
CA VAL A 298 -16.48 2.31 -19.57
C VAL A 298 -16.31 2.15 -21.08
N ASN A 299 -17.10 1.29 -21.73
CA ASN A 299 -17.05 1.08 -23.17
C ASN A 299 -17.38 2.37 -23.95
N LYS A 300 -18.38 3.12 -23.52
CA LYS A 300 -18.71 4.45 -24.11
C LYS A 300 -17.52 5.42 -23.99
N LYS A 301 -16.77 5.34 -22.90
CA LYS A 301 -15.59 6.19 -22.70
C LYS A 301 -14.42 5.73 -23.57
N ILE A 302 -14.15 4.42 -23.69
CA ILE A 302 -13.14 3.88 -24.60
C ILE A 302 -13.43 4.27 -26.05
N GLU A 303 -14.71 4.26 -26.47
CA GLU A 303 -15.11 4.68 -27.82
C GLU A 303 -14.67 6.12 -28.15
N LYS A 304 -14.68 7.02 -27.17
CA LYS A 304 -14.18 8.38 -27.35
C LYS A 304 -12.68 8.44 -27.65
N TYR A 305 -11.87 7.51 -27.10
CA TYR A 305 -10.44 7.46 -27.38
C TYR A 305 -10.12 7.18 -28.85
N LYS A 306 -11.04 6.56 -29.62
CA LYS A 306 -10.90 6.41 -31.07
C LYS A 306 -10.86 7.76 -31.81
N THR A 307 -11.37 8.83 -31.23
CA THR A 307 -11.30 10.16 -31.83
C THR A 307 -9.91 10.77 -31.81
N ARG A 308 -8.97 10.19 -31.06
CA ARG A 308 -7.58 10.58 -31.12
C ARG A 308 -7.00 10.30 -32.50
N ASN A 309 -6.20 11.22 -33.02
CA ASN A 309 -5.61 11.09 -34.31
C ASN A 309 -4.86 9.77 -34.50
N GLY A 310 -5.23 8.98 -35.52
CA GLY A 310 -4.59 7.72 -35.88
C GLY A 310 -4.91 6.51 -34.98
N TRP A 311 -5.62 6.67 -33.85
CA TRP A 311 -5.93 5.56 -32.95
C TRP A 311 -6.83 4.51 -33.59
N ASP A 312 -7.74 4.91 -34.48
CA ASP A 312 -8.59 4.02 -35.27
C ASP A 312 -7.78 3.06 -36.17
N ASN A 313 -6.51 3.40 -36.45
CA ASN A 313 -5.61 2.60 -37.26
C ASN A 313 -4.76 1.62 -36.46
N LEU A 314 -4.65 1.80 -35.15
CA LEU A 314 -3.91 0.87 -34.29
C LEU A 314 -4.48 -0.55 -34.35
N LYS A 315 -3.61 -1.56 -34.37
CA LYS A 315 -4.05 -2.96 -34.38
C LYS A 315 -4.84 -3.34 -33.13
N SER A 316 -4.47 -2.78 -31.97
CA SER A 316 -5.20 -2.97 -30.71
C SER A 316 -6.64 -2.45 -30.79
N MET A 317 -6.87 -1.28 -31.38
CA MET A 317 -8.23 -0.74 -31.60
C MET A 317 -9.04 -1.57 -32.59
N LYS A 318 -8.42 -1.96 -33.71
CA LYS A 318 -9.08 -2.78 -34.75
C LYS A 318 -9.48 -4.16 -34.25
N ASN A 319 -8.65 -4.75 -33.40
CA ASN A 319 -8.86 -6.08 -32.84
C ASN A 319 -9.63 -6.05 -31.51
N LYS A 320 -10.07 -4.87 -31.08
CA LYS A 320 -10.72 -4.67 -29.75
C LYS A 320 -9.87 -5.18 -28.58
N ASN A 321 -8.55 -5.06 -28.68
CA ASN A 321 -7.59 -5.37 -27.63
C ASN A 321 -7.29 -4.11 -26.80
N VAL A 322 -8.33 -3.42 -26.41
CA VAL A 322 -8.30 -2.26 -25.51
C VAL A 322 -9.06 -2.61 -24.24
N TYR A 323 -8.45 -2.30 -23.12
CA TYR A 323 -8.95 -2.65 -21.80
C TYR A 323 -8.96 -1.42 -20.92
N ALA A 324 -9.89 -1.39 -19.97
CA ALA A 324 -9.83 -0.47 -18.85
C ALA A 324 -9.63 -1.22 -17.55
N ILE A 325 -8.86 -0.64 -16.63
CA ILE A 325 -8.55 -1.22 -15.32
C ILE A 325 -8.55 -0.14 -14.24
N GLY A 326 -9.00 -0.50 -13.04
CA GLY A 326 -9.02 0.43 -11.91
C GLY A 326 -7.61 0.90 -11.53
N GLN A 327 -7.35 2.21 -11.58
CA GLN A 327 -6.08 2.82 -11.15
C GLN A 327 -5.74 2.45 -9.70
N ASN A 328 -6.77 2.28 -8.88
CA ASN A 328 -6.66 1.99 -7.45
C ASN A 328 -6.32 0.52 -7.14
N LEU A 329 -6.15 -0.32 -8.16
CA LEU A 329 -5.70 -1.71 -8.07
C LEU A 329 -4.17 -1.84 -8.13
N ALA A 330 -3.47 -0.84 -7.68
CA ALA A 330 -2.02 -0.83 -7.49
C ALA A 330 -1.70 -0.18 -6.14
N ARG A 331 -0.53 -0.46 -5.58
CA ARG A 331 0.01 0.17 -4.37
C ARG A 331 -0.68 -0.23 -3.06
N ASP A 332 -1.31 -1.37 -3.01
CA ASP A 332 -1.77 -2.03 -1.78
C ASP A 332 -1.96 -3.54 -2.02
N MET A 333 -2.35 -4.28 -0.97
CA MET A 333 -2.47 -5.74 -1.02
C MET A 333 -3.62 -6.26 -1.90
N SER A 334 -4.44 -5.39 -2.49
CA SER A 334 -5.47 -5.77 -3.45
C SER A 334 -4.96 -5.82 -4.90
N ASP A 335 -3.71 -5.47 -5.14
CA ASP A 335 -3.10 -5.42 -6.46
C ASP A 335 -2.94 -6.81 -7.12
N PHE A 336 -3.07 -7.89 -6.35
CA PHE A 336 -3.13 -9.25 -6.92
C PHE A 336 -4.18 -9.36 -8.03
N TYR A 337 -5.29 -8.64 -7.91
CA TYR A 337 -6.32 -8.60 -8.94
C TYR A 337 -5.82 -8.02 -10.27
N ALA A 338 -5.02 -6.93 -10.20
CA ALA A 338 -4.39 -6.38 -11.41
C ALA A 338 -3.39 -7.36 -12.01
N TYR A 339 -2.58 -8.00 -11.18
CA TYR A 339 -1.65 -9.05 -11.61
C TYR A 339 -2.37 -10.21 -12.31
N GLU A 340 -3.41 -10.77 -11.70
CA GLU A 340 -4.18 -11.88 -12.28
C GLU A 340 -4.89 -11.47 -13.58
N SER A 341 -5.51 -10.28 -13.60
CA SER A 341 -6.24 -9.77 -14.77
C SER A 341 -5.31 -9.53 -15.96
N LEU A 342 -4.14 -8.93 -15.73
CA LEU A 342 -3.16 -8.72 -16.79
C LEU A 342 -2.53 -10.02 -17.24
N ALA A 343 -2.09 -10.89 -16.33
CA ALA A 343 -1.48 -12.18 -16.65
C ALA A 343 -2.45 -13.05 -17.48
N LYS A 344 -3.71 -13.13 -17.08
CA LYS A 344 -4.77 -13.84 -17.83
C LYS A 344 -5.02 -13.22 -19.21
N THR A 345 -4.96 -11.89 -19.32
CA THR A 345 -5.11 -11.21 -20.62
C THR A 345 -3.92 -11.47 -21.55
N PHE A 346 -2.70 -11.50 -21.00
CA PHE A 346 -1.47 -11.73 -21.78
C PHE A 346 -1.30 -13.19 -22.19
N HIS A 347 -1.68 -14.11 -21.31
CA HIS A 347 -1.43 -15.56 -21.43
C HIS A 347 -2.67 -16.37 -21.06
N PRO A 348 -3.79 -16.23 -21.81
CA PRO A 348 -5.08 -16.82 -21.43
C PRO A 348 -5.04 -18.34 -21.23
N ASP A 349 -4.24 -19.06 -22.02
CA ASP A 349 -4.12 -20.52 -21.93
C ASP A 349 -3.42 -20.99 -20.63
N LEU A 350 -2.59 -20.14 -20.01
CA LEU A 350 -1.92 -20.45 -18.74
C LEU A 350 -2.77 -20.12 -17.52
N PHE A 351 -3.79 -19.27 -17.69
CA PHE A 351 -4.63 -18.73 -16.63
C PHE A 351 -6.13 -19.03 -16.83
N ASP A 352 -6.44 -20.13 -17.51
CA ASP A 352 -7.83 -20.56 -17.75
C ASP A 352 -8.56 -20.92 -16.45
N ASP A 353 -7.83 -21.42 -15.46
CA ASP A 353 -8.27 -21.77 -14.12
C ASP A 353 -8.32 -20.59 -13.12
N VAL A 354 -7.86 -19.40 -13.49
CA VAL A 354 -7.87 -18.20 -12.63
C VAL A 354 -9.09 -17.35 -12.92
N ASP A 355 -9.79 -16.95 -11.87
CA ASP A 355 -10.93 -16.03 -11.93
C ASP A 355 -10.72 -14.82 -11.01
N PRO A 356 -10.12 -13.73 -11.52
CA PRO A 356 -9.82 -12.53 -10.72
C PRO A 356 -11.04 -11.93 -10.01
N GLU A 357 -12.22 -12.00 -10.63
CA GLU A 357 -13.46 -11.47 -10.06
C GLU A 357 -13.89 -12.26 -8.82
N THR A 358 -13.80 -13.59 -8.89
CA THR A 358 -14.10 -14.47 -7.74
C THR A 358 -13.08 -14.24 -6.63
N ASP A 359 -11.81 -14.12 -6.96
CA ASP A 359 -10.73 -13.90 -6.00
C ASP A 359 -10.84 -12.52 -5.32
N MET A 360 -11.20 -11.48 -6.07
CA MET A 360 -11.43 -10.15 -5.49
C MET A 360 -12.66 -10.13 -4.57
N LYS A 361 -13.71 -10.85 -4.93
CA LYS A 361 -14.89 -10.99 -4.06
C LYS A 361 -14.51 -11.68 -2.75
N GLU A 362 -13.74 -12.76 -2.81
CA GLU A 362 -13.23 -13.44 -1.61
C GLU A 362 -12.37 -12.49 -0.75
N PHE A 363 -11.52 -11.66 -1.38
CA PHE A 363 -10.71 -10.66 -0.69
C PHE A 363 -11.58 -9.65 0.05
N TYR A 364 -12.63 -9.12 -0.59
CA TYR A 364 -13.56 -8.18 0.04
C TYR A 364 -14.31 -8.83 1.20
N ASP A 365 -14.83 -10.03 1.02
CA ASP A 365 -15.54 -10.78 2.07
C ASP A 365 -14.65 -10.97 3.32
N ASN A 366 -13.36 -11.17 3.12
CA ASN A 366 -12.39 -11.40 4.19
C ASN A 366 -11.88 -10.11 4.85
N PHE A 367 -11.55 -9.08 4.06
CA PHE A 367 -10.71 -7.96 4.50
C PHE A 367 -11.36 -6.59 4.38
N MET A 368 -12.50 -6.45 3.71
CA MET A 368 -13.18 -5.17 3.52
C MET A 368 -14.46 -5.08 4.35
N PRO A 369 -14.80 -3.88 4.88
CA PRO A 369 -16.06 -3.68 5.60
C PRO A 369 -17.27 -3.49 4.67
N ILE A 370 -17.06 -3.40 3.37
CA ILE A 370 -18.06 -3.16 2.33
C ILE A 370 -18.02 -4.27 1.28
N GLU A 371 -19.10 -4.43 0.53
CA GLU A 371 -19.21 -5.45 -0.52
C GLU A 371 -18.44 -5.06 -1.79
N TYR A 372 -17.96 -6.07 -2.51
CA TYR A 372 -17.35 -5.90 -3.83
C TYR A 372 -18.43 -5.68 -4.89
N GLU A 373 -18.34 -4.58 -5.60
CA GLU A 373 -19.22 -4.26 -6.73
C GLU A 373 -18.58 -3.23 -7.69
N GLY A 374 -19.22 -3.03 -8.84
CA GLY A 374 -18.77 -2.04 -9.84
C GLY A 374 -17.95 -2.65 -10.97
N CYS A 375 -17.23 -1.81 -11.71
CA CYS A 375 -16.40 -2.23 -12.84
C CYS A 375 -14.93 -1.90 -12.54
N TRP A 376 -14.13 -2.94 -12.35
CA TRP A 376 -12.71 -2.81 -12.00
C TRP A 376 -11.78 -3.24 -13.12
N PHE A 377 -12.27 -4.09 -14.01
CA PHE A 377 -11.60 -4.51 -15.23
C PHE A 377 -12.63 -4.78 -16.31
N THR A 378 -12.39 -4.31 -17.55
CA THR A 378 -13.26 -4.64 -18.66
C THR A 378 -12.51 -4.54 -20.00
N LYS A 379 -12.93 -5.37 -20.95
CA LYS A 379 -12.47 -5.31 -22.33
C LYS A 379 -13.43 -4.45 -23.16
N TYR A 380 -12.88 -3.67 -24.10
CA TYR A 380 -13.65 -2.97 -25.12
C TYR A 380 -14.39 -3.94 -26.03
N GLU A 381 -15.71 -3.77 -26.20
CA GLU A 381 -16.60 -4.62 -27.01
C GLU A 381 -16.92 -4.05 -28.40
#